data_6679751422fbfa0f4f73b1643bd98cb7
#
_entry.id   6679751422fbfa0f4f73b1643bd98cb7
#
_cell.length_a   1.000
_cell.length_b   1.000
_cell.length_c   1.000
_cell.angle_alpha   90.00
_cell.angle_beta   90.00
_cell.angle_gamma   90.00
#
_symmetry.space_group_name_H-M   'P 1'
#
loop_
_entity.id
_entity.type
_entity.pdbx_description
1 polymer ?
#
loop_
_entity_poly.entity_id
_entity_poly.type
_entity_poly.pdbx_seq_one_letter_code
_entity_poly.pdbx_strand_id
1 'polypeptide(L)'
;MKHCASLLFAAAISPGLLAQDTPGREISPWQPGMLEIHQISTGRGNSGLYIFPDGTTMLVDAGENARKTERHTPDRPDASHPAGEWIVRYIRHALRYQAQPALDYVLLTHFHGDHMGDPSEASPVSKSGAYKLAGLAEVGESLRIGKLLDRGWPDYNYPAALEDGATKNYRAFVKWQTGNNGLKVERFAPGRNDQVVLLHAAKQYPDFEFRNIGANGEVWTGVGAATRQHFPALETVPRADWPSENMCSISFRLSYGKFDFFNGGDITGIPSPGYPLWQDVETPVAKAVGPVEAAILDHHGYIDTMNEFLIATLRPRVWTLSVWDSGHPTSAVWARLNSTRLYPGPREVFATDLHPGVRAVISGIEKLASDRGHIVLRVSPGGGEFRVVIVDDSNESHRVLKVFGPYQSR
;
A
#
# COMPACT_ATOMS: atom_id res chain seq x y z
N MET A 1 51.47 4.31 38.45
CA MET A 1 50.36 3.65 37.74
C MET A 1 49.13 4.53 37.94
N LYS A 2 48.76 5.29 36.92
CA LYS A 2 47.60 6.19 36.96
C LYS A 2 46.49 5.53 36.13
N HIS A 3 45.38 5.15 36.76
CA HIS A 3 44.22 4.61 36.09
C HIS A 3 43.38 5.77 35.52
N CYS A 4 43.31 5.89 34.22
CA CYS A 4 42.32 6.72 33.54
C CYS A 4 41.03 5.93 33.43
N ALA A 5 39.99 6.35 34.14
CA ALA A 5 38.63 5.87 33.96
C ALA A 5 37.98 6.69 32.86
N SER A 6 37.70 6.07 31.73
CA SER A 6 36.88 6.65 30.64
C SER A 6 35.42 6.58 31.03
N LEU A 7 34.82 7.73 31.33
CA LEU A 7 33.35 7.86 31.47
C LEU A 7 32.72 7.87 30.08
N LEU A 8 32.00 6.81 29.75
CA LEU A 8 31.08 6.78 28.64
C LEU A 8 29.82 7.59 28.99
N PHE A 9 29.70 8.77 28.42
CA PHE A 9 28.46 9.53 28.45
C PHE A 9 27.45 8.85 27.50
N ALA A 10 26.51 8.11 28.04
CA ALA A 10 25.28 7.75 27.32
C ALA A 10 24.45 9.03 27.19
N ALA A 11 24.39 9.61 26.00
CA ALA A 11 23.47 10.68 25.67
C ALA A 11 22.04 10.12 25.75
N ALA A 12 21.32 10.42 26.83
CA ALA A 12 19.90 10.22 26.91
C ALA A 12 19.26 11.15 25.86
N ILE A 13 18.76 10.59 24.77
CA ILE A 13 17.92 11.30 23.82
C ILE A 13 16.63 11.63 24.59
N SER A 14 16.51 12.88 25.04
CA SER A 14 15.21 13.40 25.52
C SER A 14 14.17 13.15 24.43
N PRO A 15 12.96 12.67 24.77
CA PRO A 15 11.88 12.62 23.80
C PRO A 15 11.58 14.07 23.40
N GLY A 16 12.17 14.51 22.28
CA GLY A 16 11.82 15.79 21.66
C GLY A 16 10.31 15.76 21.45
N LEU A 17 9.61 16.84 21.86
CA LEU A 17 8.22 17.02 21.48
C LEU A 17 8.15 16.86 19.96
N LEU A 18 7.59 15.73 19.49
CA LEU A 18 7.30 15.53 18.07
C LEU A 18 6.47 16.72 17.62
N ALA A 19 6.88 17.40 16.56
CA ALA A 19 6.10 18.49 16.00
C ALA A 19 4.70 17.96 15.72
N GLN A 20 3.71 18.46 16.45
CA GLN A 20 2.33 18.00 16.29
C GLN A 20 1.77 18.60 15.02
N ASP A 21 1.26 17.72 14.14
CA ASP A 21 0.50 18.16 13.00
C ASP A 21 -0.71 18.97 13.47
N THR A 22 -0.86 20.17 12.90
CA THR A 22 -1.92 21.11 13.29
C THR A 22 -2.77 21.43 12.06
N PRO A 23 -4.10 21.28 12.13
CA PRO A 23 -4.98 21.68 11.04
C PRO A 23 -4.70 23.11 10.53
N GLY A 24 -4.67 23.27 9.21
CA GLY A 24 -4.33 24.52 8.53
C GLY A 24 -2.83 24.78 8.35
N ARG A 25 -1.95 23.99 8.94
CA ARG A 25 -0.50 24.03 8.71
C ARG A 25 -0.08 22.95 7.72
N GLU A 26 1.05 23.17 7.05
CA GLU A 26 1.69 22.12 6.25
C GLU A 26 2.03 20.91 7.14
N ILE A 27 1.90 19.72 6.59
CA ILE A 27 2.27 18.49 7.31
C ILE A 27 3.75 18.53 7.71
N SER A 28 4.04 18.24 8.97
CA SER A 28 5.43 18.20 9.45
C SER A 28 6.23 17.08 8.74
N PRO A 29 7.55 17.29 8.50
CA PRO A 29 8.38 16.26 7.87
C PRO A 29 8.53 15.05 8.80
N TRP A 30 8.77 13.89 8.18
CA TRP A 30 9.15 12.67 8.89
C TRP A 30 10.37 12.91 9.80
N GLN A 31 10.42 12.21 10.92
CA GLN A 31 11.53 12.25 11.86
C GLN A 31 12.03 10.83 12.20
N PRO A 32 13.34 10.65 12.51
CA PRO A 32 13.91 9.35 12.88
C PRO A 32 13.12 8.67 14.00
N GLY A 33 12.86 7.39 13.84
CA GLY A 33 12.05 6.57 14.75
C GLY A 33 10.56 6.54 14.44
N MET A 34 10.05 7.44 13.58
CA MET A 34 8.66 7.38 13.14
C MET A 34 8.50 6.39 11.98
N LEU A 35 7.43 5.62 11.99
CA LEU A 35 6.94 4.92 10.81
C LEU A 35 5.81 5.74 10.21
N GLU A 36 5.89 6.06 8.92
CA GLU A 36 4.79 6.69 8.19
C GLU A 36 4.29 5.81 7.06
N ILE A 37 2.97 5.75 6.90
CA ILE A 37 2.29 5.07 5.81
C ILE A 37 1.33 6.07 5.18
N HIS A 38 1.61 6.50 3.96
CA HIS A 38 0.82 7.46 3.22
C HIS A 38 -0.01 6.75 2.17
N GLN A 39 -1.32 6.94 2.18
CA GLN A 39 -2.19 6.61 1.06
C GLN A 39 -2.36 7.86 0.20
N ILE A 40 -1.80 7.84 -1.00
CA ILE A 40 -1.75 9.02 -1.88
C ILE A 40 -3.05 9.07 -2.70
N SER A 41 -3.76 10.20 -2.60
CA SER A 41 -4.98 10.46 -3.39
C SER A 41 -4.60 11.07 -4.73
N THR A 42 -4.88 10.36 -5.83
CA THR A 42 -4.75 10.88 -7.21
C THR A 42 -6.06 10.79 -7.99
N GLY A 43 -7.06 10.06 -7.46
CA GLY A 43 -8.30 9.75 -8.17
C GLY A 43 -8.13 8.76 -9.32
N ARG A 44 -6.97 8.07 -9.44
CA ARG A 44 -6.65 7.22 -10.60
C ARG A 44 -6.16 5.82 -10.27
N GLY A 45 -6.05 5.46 -9.01
CA GLY A 45 -5.59 4.15 -8.59
C GLY A 45 -5.01 4.15 -7.19
N ASN A 46 -4.36 3.06 -6.84
CA ASN A 46 -3.70 2.85 -5.57
C ASN A 46 -2.25 3.36 -5.61
N SER A 47 -1.82 4.04 -4.56
CA SER A 47 -0.42 4.40 -4.36
C SER A 47 -0.16 4.64 -2.87
N GLY A 48 0.85 3.97 -2.32
CA GLY A 48 1.23 4.08 -0.92
C GLY A 48 2.72 4.35 -0.73
N LEU A 49 3.09 5.46 -0.08
CA LEU A 49 4.47 5.72 0.31
C LEU A 49 4.66 5.32 1.77
N TYR A 50 5.68 4.51 2.03
CA TYR A 50 6.06 4.05 3.37
C TYR A 50 7.45 4.62 3.70
N ILE A 51 7.58 5.25 4.86
CA ILE A 51 8.85 5.72 5.40
C ILE A 51 9.08 4.99 6.71
N PHE A 52 10.06 4.10 6.72
CA PHE A 52 10.37 3.23 7.86
C PHE A 52 11.12 3.99 8.96
N PRO A 53 11.24 3.43 10.17
CA PRO A 53 11.79 4.15 11.33
C PRO A 53 13.21 4.66 11.16
N ASP A 54 14.00 4.07 10.27
CA ASP A 54 15.39 4.50 9.98
C ASP A 54 15.51 5.39 8.73
N GLY A 55 14.37 5.76 8.12
CA GLY A 55 14.33 6.54 6.89
C GLY A 55 14.40 5.72 5.60
N THR A 56 14.44 4.40 5.67
CA THR A 56 14.28 3.53 4.48
C THR A 56 12.90 3.77 3.86
N THR A 57 12.84 3.90 2.55
CA THR A 57 11.64 4.29 1.81
C THR A 57 11.11 3.17 0.93
N MET A 58 9.79 3.01 0.86
CA MET A 58 9.14 2.07 -0.01
C MET A 58 7.89 2.67 -0.64
N LEU A 59 7.73 2.51 -1.97
CA LEU A 59 6.49 2.78 -2.66
C LEU A 59 5.76 1.45 -2.92
N VAL A 60 4.50 1.37 -2.55
CA VAL A 60 3.62 0.24 -2.87
C VAL A 60 2.61 0.72 -3.88
N ASP A 61 2.70 0.21 -5.09
CA ASP A 61 1.92 0.60 -6.25
C ASP A 61 2.10 2.07 -6.66
N ALA A 62 1.80 2.36 -7.91
CA ALA A 62 1.68 3.70 -8.47
C ALA A 62 0.65 3.65 -9.59
N GLY A 63 -0.62 3.59 -9.20
CA GLY A 63 -1.73 3.38 -10.11
C GLY A 63 -2.03 4.62 -10.96
N GLU A 64 -2.29 4.38 -12.24
CA GLU A 64 -2.77 5.38 -13.18
C GLU A 64 -3.70 4.70 -14.19
N ASN A 65 -4.99 4.70 -13.90
CA ASN A 65 -5.97 4.22 -14.87
C ASN A 65 -6.16 5.26 -15.97
N ALA A 66 -5.77 4.92 -17.20
CA ALA A 66 -5.88 5.83 -18.36
C ALA A 66 -7.32 6.13 -18.74
N ARG A 67 -8.23 5.20 -18.51
CA ARG A 67 -9.64 5.35 -18.87
C ARG A 67 -10.35 6.28 -17.90
N LYS A 68 -10.93 7.38 -18.42
CA LYS A 68 -11.76 8.31 -17.66
C LYS A 68 -13.22 8.14 -18.05
N THR A 69 -14.09 7.91 -17.08
CA THR A 69 -15.54 7.81 -17.25
C THR A 69 -16.23 8.51 -16.08
N GLU A 70 -17.54 8.71 -16.16
CA GLU A 70 -18.35 9.28 -15.06
C GLU A 70 -18.33 8.40 -13.77
N ARG A 71 -17.88 7.16 -13.87
CA ARG A 71 -17.71 6.28 -12.71
C ARG A 71 -16.48 6.59 -11.87
N HIS A 72 -15.50 7.30 -12.45
CA HIS A 72 -14.25 7.58 -11.76
C HIS A 72 -14.35 8.87 -10.94
N THR A 73 -13.59 8.93 -9.86
CA THR A 73 -13.43 10.18 -9.10
C THR A 73 -12.63 11.20 -9.94
N PRO A 74 -12.74 12.50 -9.63
CA PRO A 74 -11.93 13.52 -10.28
C PRO A 74 -10.43 13.28 -10.08
N ASP A 75 -9.61 13.78 -11.03
CA ASP A 75 -8.16 13.83 -10.83
C ASP A 75 -7.80 14.68 -9.62
N ARG A 76 -6.77 14.27 -8.87
CA ARG A 76 -6.26 15.00 -7.71
C ARG A 76 -4.78 15.31 -7.87
N PRO A 77 -4.38 16.56 -7.60
CA PRO A 77 -5.22 17.74 -7.25
C PRO A 77 -6.11 18.23 -8.41
N ASP A 78 -5.72 18.00 -9.68
CA ASP A 78 -6.44 18.35 -10.89
C ASP A 78 -5.92 17.55 -12.11
N ALA A 79 -6.44 17.85 -13.30
CA ALA A 79 -6.09 17.16 -14.55
C ALA A 79 -4.89 17.77 -15.29
N SER A 80 -4.11 18.68 -14.69
CA SER A 80 -2.97 19.34 -15.35
C SER A 80 -1.76 18.42 -15.57
N HIS A 81 -1.66 17.37 -14.75
CA HIS A 81 -0.63 16.35 -14.85
C HIS A 81 -1.24 14.94 -14.74
N PRO A 82 -0.58 13.90 -15.29
CA PRO A 82 -0.97 12.53 -15.07
C PRO A 82 -0.75 12.09 -13.61
N ALA A 83 -1.43 11.02 -13.19
CA ALA A 83 -1.35 10.54 -11.80
C ALA A 83 0.07 10.17 -11.38
N GLY A 84 0.85 9.55 -12.28
CA GLY A 84 2.25 9.23 -12.00
C GLY A 84 3.10 10.45 -11.67
N GLU A 85 2.90 11.58 -12.35
CA GLU A 85 3.60 12.83 -12.04
C GLU A 85 3.14 13.42 -10.69
N TRP A 86 1.84 13.36 -10.37
CA TRP A 86 1.34 13.78 -9.06
C TRP A 86 1.90 12.94 -7.92
N ILE A 87 2.05 11.62 -8.12
CA ILE A 87 2.72 10.72 -7.18
C ILE A 87 4.17 11.15 -6.97
N VAL A 88 4.93 11.43 -8.03
CA VAL A 88 6.33 11.90 -7.95
C VAL A 88 6.43 13.20 -7.14
N ARG A 89 5.56 14.18 -7.40
CA ARG A 89 5.53 15.45 -6.70
C ARG A 89 5.25 15.26 -5.22
N TYR A 90 4.26 14.43 -4.88
CA TYR A 90 3.95 14.07 -3.50
C TYR A 90 5.14 13.40 -2.79
N ILE A 91 5.77 12.41 -3.44
CA ILE A 91 6.95 11.73 -2.88
C ILE A 91 8.09 12.72 -2.62
N ARG A 92 8.38 13.60 -3.56
CA ARG A 92 9.41 14.64 -3.38
C ARG A 92 9.10 15.55 -2.19
N HIS A 93 7.85 15.91 -2.00
CA HIS A 93 7.42 16.69 -0.85
C HIS A 93 7.58 15.90 0.46
N ALA A 94 7.08 14.67 0.53
CA ALA A 94 7.18 13.81 1.71
C ALA A 94 8.64 13.55 2.10
N LEU A 95 9.52 13.34 1.10
CA LEU A 95 10.94 13.08 1.29
C LEU A 95 11.83 14.34 1.23
N ARG A 96 11.27 15.53 1.43
CA ARG A 96 12.01 16.82 1.35
C ARG A 96 13.13 16.97 2.38
N TYR A 97 13.19 16.09 3.36
CA TYR A 97 14.32 15.99 4.29
C TYR A 97 15.55 15.32 3.66
N GLN A 98 15.42 14.65 2.53
CA GLN A 98 16.52 14.06 1.77
C GLN A 98 17.02 15.06 0.73
N ALA A 99 18.34 15.22 0.61
CA ALA A 99 18.94 16.09 -0.41
C ALA A 99 18.62 15.63 -1.85
N GLN A 100 18.48 14.33 -2.05
CA GLN A 100 18.08 13.70 -3.31
C GLN A 100 17.02 12.62 -2.98
N PRO A 101 15.73 12.94 -3.07
CA PRO A 101 14.66 11.97 -2.86
C PRO A 101 14.80 10.75 -3.77
N ALA A 102 14.78 9.57 -3.15
CA ALA A 102 14.88 8.29 -3.84
C ALA A 102 14.00 7.25 -3.14
N LEU A 103 13.71 6.16 -3.84
CA LEU A 103 12.99 5.01 -3.31
C LEU A 103 13.96 3.83 -3.15
N ASP A 104 14.12 3.37 -1.92
CA ASP A 104 14.93 2.18 -1.64
C ASP A 104 14.25 0.93 -2.19
N TYR A 105 12.93 0.87 -2.03
CA TYR A 105 12.07 -0.22 -2.50
C TYR A 105 10.89 0.30 -3.30
N VAL A 106 10.47 -0.51 -4.26
CA VAL A 106 9.13 -0.48 -4.87
C VAL A 106 8.54 -1.88 -4.78
N LEU A 107 7.29 -1.98 -4.40
CA LEU A 107 6.53 -3.22 -4.41
C LEU A 107 5.30 -3.01 -5.29
N LEU A 108 5.18 -3.79 -6.36
CA LEU A 108 3.99 -3.84 -7.19
C LEU A 108 3.14 -5.03 -6.77
N THR A 109 1.94 -4.76 -6.26
CA THR A 109 1.06 -5.80 -5.71
C THR A 109 0.56 -6.75 -6.80
N HIS A 110 0.15 -6.21 -7.94
CA HIS A 110 -0.33 -6.98 -9.10
C HIS A 110 -0.35 -6.10 -10.37
N PHE A 111 -0.69 -6.69 -11.54
CA PHE A 111 -0.49 -6.05 -12.84
C PHE A 111 -1.76 -5.42 -13.41
N HIS A 112 -2.57 -4.73 -12.59
CA HIS A 112 -3.63 -3.87 -13.10
C HIS A 112 -3.18 -2.41 -13.24
N GLY A 113 -3.81 -1.66 -14.15
CA GLY A 113 -3.42 -0.29 -14.47
C GLY A 113 -3.59 0.68 -13.29
N ASP A 114 -4.56 0.46 -12.44
CA ASP A 114 -4.79 1.21 -11.22
C ASP A 114 -3.81 0.87 -10.08
N HIS A 115 -2.82 -0.02 -10.33
CA HIS A 115 -1.70 -0.33 -9.45
C HIS A 115 -0.34 -0.08 -10.09
N MET A 116 -0.17 -0.34 -11.39
CA MET A 116 1.14 -0.16 -12.06
C MET A 116 1.20 1.01 -13.04
N GLY A 117 0.05 1.52 -13.47
CA GLY A 117 -0.11 2.47 -14.57
C GLY A 117 -0.50 1.79 -15.87
N ASP A 118 -1.51 2.34 -16.54
CA ASP A 118 -2.00 1.91 -17.85
C ASP A 118 -1.74 3.02 -18.90
N PRO A 119 -0.67 2.91 -19.71
CA PRO A 119 -0.34 3.93 -20.68
C PRO A 119 -1.36 3.96 -21.83
N SER A 120 -1.80 5.15 -22.18
CA SER A 120 -2.63 5.43 -23.36
C SER A 120 -1.77 5.75 -24.60
N GLU A 121 -2.43 5.97 -25.75
CA GLU A 121 -1.73 6.48 -26.94
C GLU A 121 -1.10 7.85 -26.69
N ALA A 122 -1.76 8.70 -25.89
CA ALA A 122 -1.31 10.05 -25.55
C ALA A 122 -0.22 10.08 -24.45
N SER A 123 0.05 8.97 -23.78
CA SER A 123 1.09 8.92 -22.74
C SER A 123 2.45 9.22 -23.32
N PRO A 124 3.26 10.12 -22.67
CA PRO A 124 4.60 10.46 -23.13
C PRO A 124 5.50 9.23 -23.23
N VAL A 125 6.46 9.26 -24.15
CA VAL A 125 7.51 8.25 -24.22
C VAL A 125 8.64 8.67 -23.28
N SER A 126 9.26 7.69 -22.61
CA SER A 126 10.45 7.91 -21.76
C SER A 126 11.60 8.57 -22.54
N LYS A 127 12.52 9.22 -21.86
CA LYS A 127 13.71 9.82 -22.48
C LYS A 127 14.53 8.82 -23.27
N SER A 128 14.49 7.56 -22.88
CA SER A 128 15.18 6.46 -23.58
C SER A 128 14.48 5.99 -24.86
N GLY A 129 13.20 6.30 -25.03
CA GLY A 129 12.35 5.75 -26.09
C GLY A 129 11.88 4.30 -25.85
N ALA A 130 12.23 3.69 -24.71
CA ALA A 130 12.03 2.27 -24.49
C ALA A 130 10.63 1.89 -23.97
N TYR A 131 9.94 2.82 -23.32
CA TYR A 131 8.62 2.60 -22.72
C TYR A 131 7.83 3.92 -22.65
N LYS A 132 6.53 3.84 -22.41
CA LYS A 132 5.67 5.00 -22.15
C LYS A 132 5.58 5.29 -20.68
N LEU A 133 5.39 6.58 -20.35
CA LEU A 133 5.25 7.06 -18.98
C LEU A 133 3.79 6.95 -18.55
N ALA A 134 3.56 6.18 -17.50
CA ALA A 134 2.30 6.09 -16.75
C ALA A 134 2.58 5.42 -15.42
N GLY A 135 1.99 5.91 -14.34
CA GLY A 135 2.10 5.32 -13.02
C GLY A 135 3.53 5.02 -12.59
N LEU A 136 3.86 3.73 -12.36
CA LEU A 136 5.17 3.32 -11.88
C LEU A 136 6.32 3.64 -12.86
N ALA A 137 6.06 3.60 -14.17
CA ALA A 137 7.07 3.96 -15.17
C ALA A 137 7.41 5.45 -15.11
N GLU A 138 6.44 6.33 -14.82
CA GLU A 138 6.67 7.77 -14.57
C GLU A 138 7.50 7.97 -13.29
N VAL A 139 7.16 7.24 -12.23
CA VAL A 139 7.93 7.30 -10.96
C VAL A 139 9.38 6.91 -11.19
N GLY A 140 9.65 5.79 -11.88
CA GLY A 140 11.01 5.33 -12.14
C GLY A 140 11.79 6.14 -13.17
N GLU A 141 11.12 6.94 -14.03
CA GLU A 141 11.77 7.95 -14.89
C GLU A 141 12.25 9.15 -14.08
N SER A 142 11.52 9.48 -13.00
CA SER A 142 11.67 10.71 -12.23
C SER A 142 12.45 10.55 -10.92
N LEU A 143 12.47 9.34 -10.34
CA LEU A 143 13.12 9.01 -9.07
C LEU A 143 13.95 7.74 -9.23
N ARG A 144 15.12 7.71 -8.56
CA ARG A 144 15.92 6.48 -8.49
C ARG A 144 15.19 5.44 -7.65
N ILE A 145 15.15 4.19 -8.15
CA ILE A 145 14.62 3.03 -7.44
C ILE A 145 15.77 2.05 -7.17
N GLY A 146 15.93 1.63 -5.91
CA GLY A 146 16.96 0.67 -5.51
C GLY A 146 16.60 -0.78 -5.85
N LYS A 147 15.44 -1.24 -5.33
CA LYS A 147 14.93 -2.60 -5.55
C LYS A 147 13.43 -2.58 -5.85
N LEU A 148 13.02 -3.37 -6.81
CA LEU A 148 11.63 -3.63 -7.15
C LEU A 148 11.27 -5.07 -6.82
N LEU A 149 10.12 -5.26 -6.17
CA LEU A 149 9.52 -6.56 -5.93
C LEU A 149 8.18 -6.62 -6.66
N ASP A 150 7.98 -7.70 -7.42
CA ASP A 150 6.68 -8.03 -8.01
C ASP A 150 6.39 -9.53 -7.91
N ARG A 151 5.19 -9.94 -8.26
CA ARG A 151 4.75 -11.33 -8.20
C ARG A 151 5.16 -12.19 -9.40
N GLY A 152 5.62 -11.59 -10.49
CA GLY A 152 5.80 -12.25 -11.80
C GLY A 152 7.23 -12.44 -12.25
N TRP A 153 8.20 -11.68 -11.73
CA TRP A 153 9.60 -11.73 -12.14
C TRP A 153 10.17 -13.16 -12.04
N PRO A 154 11.00 -13.62 -13.02
CA PRO A 154 11.36 -12.94 -14.27
C PRO A 154 10.42 -13.28 -15.43
N ASP A 155 9.53 -14.25 -15.30
CA ASP A 155 8.85 -14.91 -16.42
C ASP A 155 7.51 -14.29 -16.80
N TYR A 156 6.76 -13.72 -15.82
CA TYR A 156 5.44 -13.09 -16.01
C TYR A 156 4.42 -14.00 -16.71
N ASN A 157 4.38 -15.27 -16.30
CA ASN A 157 3.62 -16.32 -16.98
C ASN A 157 2.61 -17.06 -16.09
N TYR A 158 2.33 -16.53 -14.89
CA TYR A 158 1.37 -17.14 -13.97
C TYR A 158 0.15 -16.24 -13.72
N PRO A 159 -1.12 -16.79 -13.70
CA PRO A 159 -1.48 -18.16 -14.06
C PRO A 159 -1.39 -18.41 -15.57
N ALA A 160 -1.33 -17.37 -16.38
CA ALA A 160 -1.08 -17.37 -17.83
C ALA A 160 -0.05 -16.29 -18.18
N ALA A 161 0.48 -16.34 -19.40
CA ALA A 161 1.37 -15.28 -19.90
C ALA A 161 0.65 -13.92 -19.91
N LEU A 162 1.28 -12.91 -19.32
CA LEU A 162 0.76 -11.56 -19.24
C LEU A 162 1.17 -10.78 -20.49
N GLU A 163 0.25 -10.71 -21.47
CA GLU A 163 0.53 -10.20 -22.81
C GLU A 163 -0.25 -8.92 -23.17
N ASP A 164 -0.97 -8.32 -22.22
CA ASP A 164 -1.64 -7.04 -22.42
C ASP A 164 -0.66 -5.88 -22.58
N GLY A 165 -1.15 -4.73 -23.10
CA GLY A 165 -0.33 -3.58 -23.43
C GLY A 165 0.34 -2.93 -22.23
N ALA A 166 -0.37 -2.84 -21.12
CA ALA A 166 0.12 -2.22 -19.89
C ALA A 166 1.25 -3.05 -19.27
N THR A 167 1.06 -4.39 -19.17
CA THR A 167 2.10 -5.30 -18.67
C THR A 167 3.32 -5.34 -19.58
N LYS A 168 3.14 -5.30 -20.91
CA LYS A 168 4.28 -5.19 -21.85
C LYS A 168 5.08 -3.92 -21.65
N ASN A 169 4.41 -2.80 -21.44
CA ASN A 169 5.05 -1.52 -21.14
C ASN A 169 5.82 -1.57 -19.81
N TYR A 170 5.21 -2.12 -18.76
CA TYR A 170 5.86 -2.33 -17.47
C TYR A 170 7.13 -3.20 -17.61
N ARG A 171 7.06 -4.31 -18.32
CA ARG A 171 8.22 -5.19 -18.57
C ARG A 171 9.33 -4.47 -19.37
N ALA A 172 8.96 -3.62 -20.32
CA ALA A 172 9.94 -2.80 -21.06
C ALA A 172 10.62 -1.78 -20.13
N PHE A 173 9.86 -1.13 -19.24
CA PHE A 173 10.39 -0.27 -18.18
C PHE A 173 11.37 -1.03 -17.28
N VAL A 174 10.95 -2.16 -16.70
CA VAL A 174 11.79 -3.00 -15.83
C VAL A 174 13.08 -3.42 -16.51
N LYS A 175 12.99 -3.91 -17.75
CA LYS A 175 14.15 -4.33 -18.56
C LYS A 175 15.12 -3.17 -18.78
N TRP A 176 14.61 -1.99 -19.10
CA TRP A 176 15.47 -0.83 -19.35
C TRP A 176 16.13 -0.34 -18.06
N GLN A 177 15.39 -0.22 -16.96
CA GLN A 177 15.91 0.22 -15.67
C GLN A 177 16.97 -0.74 -15.11
N THR A 178 16.74 -2.04 -15.27
CA THR A 178 17.70 -3.07 -14.85
C THR A 178 19.02 -2.98 -15.65
N GLY A 179 18.91 -2.78 -16.96
CA GLY A 179 20.07 -2.70 -17.84
C GLY A 179 20.87 -1.40 -17.76
N ASN A 180 20.24 -0.28 -17.37
CA ASN A 180 20.83 1.05 -17.49
C ASN A 180 20.96 1.81 -16.17
N ASN A 181 20.06 1.60 -15.20
CA ASN A 181 20.00 2.36 -13.95
C ASN A 181 20.32 1.51 -12.70
N GLY A 182 20.68 0.24 -12.88
CA GLY A 182 21.06 -0.65 -11.81
C GLY A 182 19.89 -1.06 -10.90
N LEU A 183 18.64 -0.97 -11.40
CA LEU A 183 17.47 -1.48 -10.68
C LEU A 183 17.66 -2.98 -10.39
N LYS A 184 17.52 -3.36 -9.12
CA LYS A 184 17.45 -4.76 -8.72
C LYS A 184 15.99 -5.21 -8.73
N VAL A 185 15.71 -6.37 -9.30
CA VAL A 185 14.35 -6.92 -9.31
C VAL A 185 14.34 -8.29 -8.68
N GLU A 186 13.40 -8.53 -7.80
CA GLU A 186 13.19 -9.83 -7.15
C GLU A 186 11.72 -10.21 -7.26
N ARG A 187 11.47 -11.51 -7.42
CA ARG A 187 10.12 -12.06 -7.23
C ARG A 187 9.80 -12.04 -5.74
N PHE A 188 8.63 -11.52 -5.41
CA PHE A 188 8.13 -11.58 -4.04
C PHE A 188 7.91 -13.04 -3.63
N ALA A 189 8.48 -13.45 -2.51
CA ALA A 189 8.43 -14.81 -2.00
C ALA A 189 7.69 -14.84 -0.65
N PRO A 190 6.49 -15.43 -0.57
CA PRO A 190 5.75 -15.60 0.68
C PRO A 190 6.57 -16.32 1.76
N GLY A 191 6.28 -16.04 3.02
CA GLY A 191 6.99 -16.62 4.18
C GLY A 191 8.32 -15.94 4.53
N ARG A 192 8.93 -15.15 3.62
CA ARG A 192 10.19 -14.43 3.89
C ARG A 192 9.95 -13.13 4.66
N ASN A 193 10.99 -12.66 5.35
CA ASN A 193 11.03 -11.37 6.04
C ASN A 193 12.35 -10.62 5.82
N ASP A 194 13.11 -11.00 4.81
CA ASP A 194 14.44 -10.49 4.47
C ASP A 194 14.52 -9.84 3.07
N GLN A 195 13.41 -9.80 2.33
CA GLN A 195 13.38 -9.12 1.03
C GLN A 195 13.22 -7.60 1.17
N VAL A 196 12.51 -7.14 2.20
CA VAL A 196 12.39 -5.74 2.59
C VAL A 196 12.88 -5.61 4.01
N VAL A 197 13.94 -4.83 4.21
CA VAL A 197 14.59 -4.63 5.51
C VAL A 197 14.97 -3.15 5.67
N LEU A 198 15.25 -2.74 6.88
CA LEU A 198 15.82 -1.43 7.17
C LEU A 198 17.26 -1.34 6.60
N LEU A 199 17.57 -0.26 5.88
CA LEU A 199 18.84 -0.12 5.15
C LEU A 199 19.84 0.84 5.81
N HIS A 200 19.38 1.71 6.72
CA HIS A 200 20.23 2.79 7.24
C HIS A 200 20.65 2.55 8.69
N ALA A 201 19.73 2.14 9.57
CA ALA A 201 20.00 1.99 10.99
C ALA A 201 19.26 0.81 11.64
N ALA A 202 19.18 -0.34 10.97
CA ALA A 202 18.39 -1.51 11.38
C ALA A 202 18.61 -1.92 12.85
N LYS A 203 19.85 -1.82 13.36
CA LYS A 203 20.16 -2.18 14.75
C LYS A 203 19.49 -1.29 15.80
N GLN A 204 19.05 -0.08 15.43
CA GLN A 204 18.34 0.83 16.34
C GLN A 204 16.85 0.48 16.46
N TYR A 205 16.32 -0.30 15.54
CA TYR A 205 14.89 -0.66 15.44
C TYR A 205 14.71 -2.17 15.32
N PRO A 206 15.12 -2.96 16.34
CA PRO A 206 15.08 -4.43 16.26
C PRO A 206 13.68 -5.01 16.20
N ASP A 207 12.66 -4.23 16.60
CA ASP A 207 11.26 -4.63 16.61
C ASP A 207 10.52 -4.27 15.30
N PHE A 208 11.27 -3.92 14.24
CA PHE A 208 10.72 -3.72 12.91
C PHE A 208 10.79 -5.03 12.10
N GLU A 209 9.67 -5.41 11.51
CA GLU A 209 9.61 -6.53 10.57
C GLU A 209 8.69 -6.22 9.39
N PHE A 210 9.13 -6.57 8.17
CA PHE A 210 8.29 -6.67 6.99
C PHE A 210 8.13 -8.15 6.64
N ARG A 211 6.93 -8.68 6.80
CA ARG A 211 6.62 -10.10 6.57
C ARG A 211 5.83 -10.29 5.29
N ASN A 212 6.38 -11.08 4.38
CA ASN A 212 5.71 -11.51 3.16
C ASN A 212 4.63 -12.55 3.50
N ILE A 213 3.36 -12.22 3.26
CA ILE A 213 2.24 -13.10 3.63
C ILE A 213 1.81 -13.99 2.47
N GLY A 214 1.52 -13.41 1.31
CA GLY A 214 0.99 -14.17 0.18
C GLY A 214 1.29 -13.56 -1.18
N ALA A 215 1.30 -14.40 -2.21
CA ALA A 215 1.30 -14.04 -3.63
C ALA A 215 1.00 -15.28 -4.47
N ASN A 216 0.29 -15.15 -5.59
CA ASN A 216 0.01 -16.25 -6.52
C ASN A 216 -0.63 -17.49 -5.85
N GLY A 217 -1.41 -17.28 -4.80
CA GLY A 217 -2.03 -18.37 -4.01
C GLY A 217 -1.10 -19.10 -3.05
N GLU A 218 0.20 -18.81 -3.04
CA GLU A 218 1.10 -19.27 -2.00
C GLU A 218 0.95 -18.35 -0.78
N VAL A 219 0.70 -18.93 0.42
CA VAL A 219 0.42 -18.18 1.65
C VAL A 219 1.31 -18.68 2.77
N TRP A 220 1.90 -17.77 3.53
CA TRP A 220 2.64 -18.07 4.76
C TRP A 220 1.76 -18.82 5.78
N THR A 221 2.33 -19.77 6.49
CA THR A 221 1.58 -20.58 7.47
C THR A 221 1.50 -19.97 8.87
N GLY A 222 2.19 -18.84 9.10
CA GLY A 222 2.37 -18.27 10.43
C GLY A 222 3.58 -18.82 11.19
N VAL A 223 4.35 -19.76 10.63
CA VAL A 223 5.47 -20.42 11.32
C VAL A 223 6.74 -20.37 10.46
N GLY A 224 7.79 -19.75 10.99
CA GLY A 224 9.09 -19.64 10.33
C GLY A 224 8.98 -19.02 8.94
N ALA A 225 9.49 -19.70 7.91
CA ALA A 225 9.33 -19.33 6.50
C ALA A 225 8.40 -20.30 5.75
N ALA A 226 7.68 -21.18 6.46
CA ALA A 226 6.85 -22.20 5.83
C ALA A 226 5.65 -21.59 5.11
N THR A 227 5.34 -22.07 3.91
CA THR A 227 4.21 -21.64 3.10
C THR A 227 3.30 -22.81 2.74
N ARG A 228 2.11 -22.51 2.28
CA ARG A 228 1.16 -23.47 1.74
C ARG A 228 0.53 -22.90 0.47
N GLN A 229 0.45 -23.75 -0.57
CA GLN A 229 -0.31 -23.44 -1.78
C GLN A 229 -1.81 -23.51 -1.47
N HIS A 230 -2.53 -22.45 -1.76
CA HIS A 230 -3.96 -22.34 -1.58
C HIS A 230 -4.73 -22.68 -2.86
N PHE A 231 -4.22 -22.26 -4.01
CA PHE A 231 -4.85 -22.58 -5.29
C PHE A 231 -4.59 -24.06 -5.65
N PRO A 232 -5.56 -24.71 -6.27
CA PRO A 232 -5.36 -26.04 -6.87
C PRO A 232 -4.31 -25.97 -7.98
N ALA A 233 -3.75 -27.10 -8.35
CA ALA A 233 -2.87 -27.19 -9.52
C ALA A 233 -3.65 -26.80 -10.78
N LEU A 234 -3.12 -25.86 -11.58
CA LEU A 234 -3.87 -25.24 -12.70
C LEU A 234 -4.36 -26.26 -13.73
N GLU A 235 -3.61 -27.34 -13.95
CA GLU A 235 -3.99 -28.44 -14.84
C GLU A 235 -5.21 -29.22 -14.37
N THR A 236 -5.62 -29.08 -13.11
CA THR A 236 -6.80 -29.74 -12.53
C THR A 236 -8.05 -28.86 -12.60
N VAL A 237 -7.92 -27.62 -13.08
CA VAL A 237 -8.99 -26.62 -13.09
C VAL A 237 -9.26 -26.15 -14.51
N PRO A 238 -10.53 -26.03 -14.93
CA PRO A 238 -10.85 -25.41 -16.21
C PRO A 238 -10.20 -24.02 -16.33
N ARG A 239 -9.72 -23.68 -17.53
CA ARG A 239 -9.04 -22.39 -17.75
C ARG A 239 -9.92 -21.17 -17.38
N ALA A 240 -11.23 -21.30 -17.55
CA ALA A 240 -12.18 -20.24 -17.19
C ALA A 240 -12.25 -19.96 -15.68
N ASP A 241 -11.82 -20.93 -14.85
CA ASP A 241 -11.82 -20.83 -13.39
C ASP A 241 -10.42 -20.51 -12.83
N TRP A 242 -9.41 -20.31 -13.70
CA TRP A 242 -8.07 -19.96 -13.23
C TRP A 242 -8.08 -18.69 -12.37
N PRO A 243 -7.15 -18.55 -11.43
CA PRO A 243 -7.06 -17.37 -10.60
C PRO A 243 -7.03 -16.08 -11.42
N SER A 244 -7.81 -15.10 -11.03
CA SER A 244 -7.73 -13.76 -11.61
C SER A 244 -6.44 -13.05 -11.19
N GLU A 245 -6.13 -11.93 -11.85
CA GLU A 245 -4.99 -11.09 -11.49
C GLU A 245 -5.08 -10.63 -10.03
N ASN A 246 -6.25 -10.20 -9.57
CA ASN A 246 -6.50 -9.79 -8.19
C ASN A 246 -6.21 -10.91 -7.17
N MET A 247 -6.69 -12.14 -7.44
CA MET A 247 -6.39 -13.29 -6.56
C MET A 247 -4.90 -13.55 -6.40
N CYS A 248 -4.09 -13.15 -7.38
CA CYS A 248 -2.64 -13.33 -7.38
C CYS A 248 -1.88 -12.21 -6.67
N SER A 249 -2.56 -11.19 -6.14
CA SER A 249 -1.95 -10.02 -5.49
C SER A 249 -0.98 -10.42 -4.37
N ILE A 250 0.04 -9.59 -4.23
CA ILE A 250 0.94 -9.63 -3.08
C ILE A 250 0.21 -9.11 -1.84
N SER A 251 0.36 -9.84 -0.74
CA SER A 251 -0.06 -9.40 0.59
C SER A 251 1.11 -9.42 1.57
N PHE A 252 1.15 -8.45 2.49
CA PHE A 252 2.20 -8.34 3.50
C PHE A 252 1.69 -7.79 4.83
N ARG A 253 2.42 -8.09 5.91
CA ARG A 253 2.29 -7.47 7.23
C ARG A 253 3.55 -6.69 7.54
N LEU A 254 3.40 -5.47 8.05
CA LEU A 254 4.47 -4.64 8.57
C LEU A 254 4.26 -4.49 10.07
N SER A 255 5.29 -4.79 10.86
CA SER A 255 5.28 -4.70 12.32
C SER A 255 6.33 -3.69 12.79
N TYR A 256 5.98 -2.86 13.77
CA TYR A 256 6.91 -1.97 14.45
C TYR A 256 6.52 -1.83 15.93
N GLY A 257 7.29 -2.48 16.80
CA GLY A 257 6.93 -2.62 18.19
C GLY A 257 5.57 -3.30 18.37
N LYS A 258 4.59 -2.57 18.92
CA LYS A 258 3.21 -3.05 19.08
C LYS A 258 2.29 -2.73 17.90
N PHE A 259 2.74 -1.89 16.97
CA PHE A 259 1.95 -1.51 15.81
C PHE A 259 2.10 -2.52 14.68
N ASP A 260 0.99 -3.01 14.18
CA ASP A 260 0.91 -3.89 13.03
C ASP A 260 0.02 -3.29 11.94
N PHE A 261 0.46 -3.40 10.70
CA PHE A 261 -0.27 -2.96 9.52
C PHE A 261 -0.40 -4.09 8.50
N PHE A 262 -1.56 -4.21 7.87
CA PHE A 262 -1.81 -5.18 6.80
C PHE A 262 -2.15 -4.47 5.49
N ASN A 263 -1.59 -4.99 4.39
CA ASN A 263 -1.96 -4.67 3.02
C ASN A 263 -2.12 -5.98 2.23
N GLY A 264 -3.29 -6.19 1.68
CA GLY A 264 -3.63 -7.37 0.87
C GLY A 264 -3.57 -7.13 -0.63
N GLY A 265 -3.28 -5.91 -1.09
CA GLY A 265 -3.49 -5.55 -2.48
C GLY A 265 -4.97 -5.73 -2.84
N ASP A 266 -5.22 -6.44 -3.94
CA ASP A 266 -6.59 -6.68 -4.41
C ASP A 266 -7.04 -8.15 -4.25
N ILE A 267 -6.49 -8.86 -3.22
CA ILE A 267 -6.96 -10.23 -2.95
C ILE A 267 -8.47 -10.27 -2.76
N THR A 268 -9.10 -11.34 -3.26
CA THR A 268 -10.54 -11.54 -3.17
C THR A 268 -10.92 -12.49 -2.04
N GLY A 269 -12.10 -12.30 -1.47
CA GLY A 269 -12.57 -13.09 -0.33
C GLY A 269 -13.99 -13.61 -0.48
N ILE A 270 -14.69 -13.18 -1.53
CA ILE A 270 -16.10 -13.56 -1.78
C ILE A 270 -16.23 -14.08 -3.22
N PRO A 271 -16.12 -15.40 -3.40
CA PRO A 271 -16.34 -16.00 -4.72
C PRO A 271 -17.73 -15.66 -5.27
N SER A 272 -17.80 -15.44 -6.58
CA SER A 272 -19.09 -15.26 -7.25
C SER A 272 -19.96 -16.52 -7.09
N PRO A 273 -21.31 -16.38 -7.08
CA PRO A 273 -22.20 -17.53 -6.97
C PRO A 273 -21.89 -18.61 -8.01
N GLY A 274 -21.69 -19.83 -7.54
CA GLY A 274 -21.35 -20.99 -8.40
C GLY A 274 -19.85 -21.20 -8.61
N TYR A 275 -18.99 -20.30 -8.16
CA TYR A 275 -17.54 -20.47 -8.23
C TYR A 275 -16.99 -21.25 -7.02
N PRO A 276 -15.84 -21.91 -7.17
CA PRO A 276 -15.28 -22.74 -6.09
C PRO A 276 -14.75 -21.88 -4.92
N LEU A 277 -14.88 -22.42 -3.70
CA LEU A 277 -14.49 -21.70 -2.46
C LEU A 277 -13.00 -21.40 -2.35
N TRP A 278 -12.11 -22.06 -3.09
CA TRP A 278 -10.70 -21.73 -3.10
C TRP A 278 -10.40 -20.35 -3.72
N GLN A 279 -11.38 -19.71 -4.38
CA GLN A 279 -11.26 -18.33 -4.82
C GLN A 279 -11.33 -17.30 -3.65
N ASP A 280 -11.65 -17.74 -2.44
CA ASP A 280 -11.49 -16.95 -1.22
C ASP A 280 -10.03 -16.96 -0.78
N VAL A 281 -9.28 -15.95 -1.15
CA VAL A 281 -7.87 -15.75 -0.78
C VAL A 281 -7.74 -15.03 0.57
N GLU A 282 -8.71 -14.18 0.94
CA GLU A 282 -8.68 -13.43 2.19
C GLU A 282 -8.66 -14.34 3.43
N THR A 283 -9.43 -15.42 3.45
CA THR A 283 -9.50 -16.31 4.61
C THR A 283 -8.16 -16.95 4.99
N PRO A 284 -7.41 -17.61 4.08
CA PRO A 284 -6.09 -18.16 4.42
C PRO A 284 -5.06 -17.07 4.76
N VAL A 285 -5.11 -15.90 4.10
CA VAL A 285 -4.25 -14.76 4.38
C VAL A 285 -4.54 -14.21 5.79
N ALA A 286 -5.80 -13.97 6.14
CA ALA A 286 -6.20 -13.46 7.45
C ALA A 286 -5.74 -14.40 8.60
N LYS A 287 -5.81 -15.72 8.41
CA LYS A 287 -5.29 -16.71 9.38
C LYS A 287 -3.79 -16.55 9.65
N ALA A 288 -3.02 -16.22 8.62
CA ALA A 288 -1.58 -16.02 8.75
C ALA A 288 -1.24 -14.67 9.38
N VAL A 289 -2.02 -13.63 9.08
CA VAL A 289 -1.79 -12.25 9.55
C VAL A 289 -2.17 -12.07 11.02
N GLY A 290 -3.35 -12.54 11.45
CA GLY A 290 -3.89 -12.27 12.78
C GLY A 290 -4.33 -10.81 12.97
N PRO A 291 -4.57 -10.36 14.22
CA PRO A 291 -4.98 -8.99 14.53
C PRO A 291 -3.91 -7.96 14.17
N VAL A 292 -4.38 -6.76 13.73
CA VAL A 292 -3.51 -5.61 13.38
C VAL A 292 -4.13 -4.30 13.88
N GLU A 293 -3.34 -3.23 13.97
CA GLU A 293 -3.79 -1.89 14.39
C GLU A 293 -4.43 -1.12 13.25
N ALA A 294 -3.88 -1.28 12.04
CA ALA A 294 -4.41 -0.64 10.84
C ALA A 294 -4.32 -1.57 9.64
N ALA A 295 -5.20 -1.38 8.67
CA ALA A 295 -5.17 -2.12 7.40
C ALA A 295 -5.74 -1.28 6.26
N ILE A 296 -5.32 -1.58 5.04
CA ILE A 296 -6.00 -1.11 3.82
C ILE A 296 -7.13 -2.08 3.49
N LEU A 297 -8.22 -1.58 2.91
CA LEU A 297 -9.26 -2.45 2.35
C LEU A 297 -8.74 -3.12 1.09
N ASP A 298 -8.89 -4.42 1.02
CA ASP A 298 -8.56 -5.20 -0.17
C ASP A 298 -9.43 -4.77 -1.35
N HIS A 299 -8.87 -4.74 -2.56
CA HIS A 299 -9.53 -4.40 -3.82
C HIS A 299 -10.47 -3.18 -3.69
N HIS A 300 -9.96 -2.12 -3.05
CA HIS A 300 -10.69 -0.85 -2.85
C HIS A 300 -12.06 -1.01 -2.18
N GLY A 301 -12.31 -2.10 -1.48
CA GLY A 301 -13.62 -2.42 -0.91
C GLY A 301 -14.67 -2.77 -1.97
N TYR A 302 -14.25 -3.38 -3.08
CA TYR A 302 -15.16 -3.85 -4.12
C TYR A 302 -15.99 -5.05 -3.65
N ILE A 303 -16.98 -5.48 -4.45
CA ILE A 303 -18.02 -6.43 -4.03
C ILE A 303 -17.50 -7.81 -3.62
N ASP A 304 -16.37 -8.22 -4.17
CA ASP A 304 -15.74 -9.53 -4.01
C ASP A 304 -14.75 -9.62 -2.85
N THR A 305 -14.71 -8.60 -1.97
CA THR A 305 -13.70 -8.50 -0.91
C THR A 305 -14.30 -8.22 0.46
N MET A 306 -13.43 -8.13 1.45
CA MET A 306 -13.77 -7.82 2.85
C MET A 306 -14.74 -8.84 3.43
N ASN A 307 -14.41 -10.13 3.31
CA ASN A 307 -15.23 -11.20 3.87
C ASN A 307 -15.31 -11.12 5.40
N GLU A 308 -16.28 -11.80 5.97
CA GLU A 308 -16.56 -11.75 7.41
C GLU A 308 -15.40 -12.30 8.23
N PHE A 309 -14.70 -13.32 7.72
CA PHE A 309 -13.57 -13.92 8.41
C PHE A 309 -12.38 -12.98 8.51
N LEU A 310 -12.03 -12.28 7.43
CA LEU A 310 -10.98 -11.27 7.40
C LEU A 310 -11.25 -10.17 8.45
N ILE A 311 -12.44 -9.57 8.40
CA ILE A 311 -12.83 -8.48 9.32
C ILE A 311 -12.79 -8.96 10.78
N ALA A 312 -13.35 -10.14 11.05
CA ALA A 312 -13.41 -10.71 12.40
C ALA A 312 -12.04 -11.13 12.94
N THR A 313 -11.06 -11.38 12.06
CA THR A 313 -9.70 -11.80 12.42
C THR A 313 -8.76 -10.60 12.60
N LEU A 314 -8.69 -9.71 11.61
CA LEU A 314 -7.77 -8.56 11.62
C LEU A 314 -8.15 -7.52 12.69
N ARG A 315 -9.40 -7.20 12.85
CA ARG A 315 -9.94 -6.28 13.88
C ARG A 315 -9.19 -4.96 14.02
N PRO A 316 -8.80 -4.28 12.95
CA PRO A 316 -8.03 -3.06 13.07
C PRO A 316 -8.86 -1.93 13.71
N ARG A 317 -8.15 -0.99 14.34
CA ARG A 317 -8.73 0.27 14.82
C ARG A 317 -8.96 1.23 13.65
N VAL A 318 -8.13 1.15 12.62
CA VAL A 318 -8.16 2.02 11.45
C VAL A 318 -8.18 1.20 10.17
N TRP A 319 -9.14 1.47 9.31
CA TRP A 319 -9.16 1.04 7.92
C TRP A 319 -8.87 2.22 7.00
N THR A 320 -7.99 2.05 6.02
CA THR A 320 -7.78 3.02 4.94
C THR A 320 -8.33 2.48 3.63
N LEU A 321 -8.84 3.36 2.78
CA LEU A 321 -9.50 3.02 1.53
C LEU A 321 -9.01 3.95 0.42
N SER A 322 -8.32 3.39 -0.56
CA SER A 322 -8.01 4.07 -1.82
C SER A 322 -9.22 4.04 -2.74
N VAL A 323 -9.73 5.21 -3.11
CA VAL A 323 -10.94 5.33 -3.95
C VAL A 323 -10.59 5.99 -5.26
N TRP A 324 -11.07 5.42 -6.36
CA TRP A 324 -10.95 6.00 -7.69
C TRP A 324 -12.19 5.69 -8.57
N ASP A 325 -13.13 4.84 -8.12
CA ASP A 325 -14.34 4.43 -8.85
C ASP A 325 -15.59 4.49 -7.95
N SER A 326 -16.76 4.58 -8.56
CA SER A 326 -18.07 4.58 -7.89
C SER A 326 -18.46 3.22 -7.27
N GLY A 327 -17.66 2.18 -7.42
CA GLY A 327 -17.77 0.90 -6.74
C GLY A 327 -16.96 0.83 -5.42
N HIS A 328 -16.33 1.90 -4.99
CA HIS A 328 -15.42 1.92 -3.84
C HIS A 328 -15.92 2.83 -2.69
N PRO A 329 -16.38 2.24 -1.56
CA PRO A 329 -16.70 0.84 -1.34
C PRO A 329 -18.09 0.49 -1.89
N THR A 330 -18.41 -0.81 -1.98
CA THR A 330 -19.79 -1.25 -2.23
C THR A 330 -20.61 -1.22 -0.94
N SER A 331 -21.96 -1.18 -1.07
CA SER A 331 -22.87 -1.20 0.09
C SER A 331 -22.72 -2.46 0.94
N ALA A 332 -22.43 -3.60 0.32
CA ALA A 332 -22.22 -4.86 1.03
C ALA A 332 -20.94 -4.84 1.88
N VAL A 333 -19.85 -4.30 1.34
CA VAL A 333 -18.59 -4.10 2.09
C VAL A 333 -18.81 -3.13 3.24
N TRP A 334 -19.46 -1.99 2.97
CA TRP A 334 -19.75 -1.00 4.01
C TRP A 334 -20.59 -1.59 5.17
N ALA A 335 -21.60 -2.41 4.86
CA ALA A 335 -22.39 -3.09 5.86
C ALA A 335 -21.55 -4.06 6.71
N ARG A 336 -20.66 -4.85 6.10
CA ARG A 336 -19.76 -5.75 6.82
C ARG A 336 -18.78 -4.99 7.71
N LEU A 337 -18.15 -3.94 7.21
CA LEU A 337 -17.23 -3.10 7.99
C LEU A 337 -17.88 -2.50 9.24
N ASN A 338 -19.17 -2.15 9.16
CA ASN A 338 -19.91 -1.58 10.30
C ASN A 338 -20.57 -2.61 11.20
N SER A 339 -20.47 -3.90 10.88
CA SER A 339 -21.11 -4.96 11.69
C SER A 339 -20.43 -5.16 13.05
N THR A 340 -21.10 -4.76 14.12
CA THR A 340 -20.65 -5.03 15.49
C THR A 340 -20.73 -6.50 15.88
N ARG A 341 -21.42 -7.33 15.09
CA ARG A 341 -21.45 -8.79 15.26
C ARG A 341 -20.17 -9.43 14.78
N LEU A 342 -19.56 -8.92 13.70
CA LEU A 342 -18.27 -9.40 13.21
C LEU A 342 -17.12 -8.93 14.09
N TYR A 343 -17.17 -7.67 14.47
CA TYR A 343 -16.16 -7.05 15.34
C TYR A 343 -16.83 -6.00 16.24
N PRO A 344 -16.97 -6.24 17.55
CA PRO A 344 -17.63 -5.30 18.47
C PRO A 344 -16.76 -4.09 18.84
N GLY A 345 -15.44 -4.14 18.59
CA GLY A 345 -14.49 -3.07 18.91
C GLY A 345 -14.68 -1.80 18.10
N PRO A 346 -14.13 -0.68 18.58
CA PRO A 346 -14.16 0.58 17.86
C PRO A 346 -13.30 0.51 16.59
N ARG A 347 -13.79 1.12 15.51
CA ARG A 347 -13.09 1.21 14.23
C ARG A 347 -13.47 2.49 13.51
N GLU A 348 -12.55 2.99 12.70
CA GLU A 348 -12.76 4.13 11.84
C GLU A 348 -12.28 3.79 10.43
N VAL A 349 -12.98 4.29 9.42
CA VAL A 349 -12.67 4.11 8.01
C VAL A 349 -12.37 5.46 7.40
N PHE A 350 -11.25 5.55 6.69
CA PHE A 350 -10.75 6.75 6.03
C PHE A 350 -10.63 6.49 4.54
N ALA A 351 -11.30 7.28 3.71
CA ALA A 351 -11.23 7.20 2.25
C ALA A 351 -10.43 8.36 1.67
N THR A 352 -9.66 8.11 0.61
CA THR A 352 -8.88 9.15 -0.10
C THR A 352 -9.76 10.10 -0.87
N ASP A 353 -10.85 9.59 -1.44
CA ASP A 353 -11.92 10.36 -2.05
C ASP A 353 -13.23 9.53 -1.91
N LEU A 354 -14.37 10.13 -2.12
CA LEU A 354 -15.62 9.41 -2.14
C LEU A 354 -16.47 9.89 -3.31
N HIS A 355 -16.68 8.99 -4.25
CA HIS A 355 -17.48 9.30 -5.44
C HIS A 355 -18.90 9.77 -5.03
N PRO A 356 -19.45 10.85 -5.64
CA PRO A 356 -20.77 11.36 -5.30
C PRO A 356 -21.89 10.32 -5.36
N GLY A 357 -21.82 9.39 -6.33
CA GLY A 357 -22.76 8.28 -6.46
C GLY A 357 -22.77 7.35 -5.24
N VAL A 358 -21.60 7.08 -4.63
CA VAL A 358 -21.51 6.29 -3.39
C VAL A 358 -22.22 6.99 -2.24
N ARG A 359 -22.04 8.32 -2.10
CA ARG A 359 -22.75 9.11 -1.09
C ARG A 359 -24.26 9.04 -1.24
N ALA A 360 -24.75 9.02 -2.49
CA ALA A 360 -26.17 9.02 -2.77
C ALA A 360 -26.86 7.69 -2.48
N VAL A 361 -26.13 6.55 -2.59
CA VAL A 361 -26.75 5.21 -2.55
C VAL A 361 -26.42 4.38 -1.32
N ILE A 362 -25.32 4.67 -0.59
CA ILE A 362 -24.91 3.89 0.56
C ILE A 362 -25.36 4.55 1.86
N SER A 363 -26.36 3.97 2.50
CA SER A 363 -26.87 4.42 3.80
C SER A 363 -25.77 4.31 4.88
N GLY A 364 -25.59 5.36 5.68
CA GLY A 364 -24.62 5.38 6.77
C GLY A 364 -23.18 5.66 6.32
N ILE A 365 -22.93 5.97 5.04
CA ILE A 365 -21.59 6.27 4.53
C ILE A 365 -21.01 7.55 5.14
N GLU A 366 -21.85 8.43 5.67
CA GLU A 366 -21.46 9.62 6.40
C GLU A 366 -20.70 9.34 7.71
N LYS A 367 -20.67 8.07 8.16
CA LYS A 367 -19.86 7.61 9.30
C LYS A 367 -18.38 7.45 8.96
N LEU A 368 -17.96 7.62 7.69
CA LEU A 368 -16.55 7.72 7.35
C LEU A 368 -15.89 8.81 8.20
N ALA A 369 -14.73 8.50 8.78
CA ALA A 369 -13.94 9.47 9.53
C ALA A 369 -13.38 10.56 8.63
N SER A 370 -12.98 10.21 7.40
CA SER A 370 -12.65 11.11 6.31
C SER A 370 -13.09 10.52 4.99
N ASP A 371 -13.49 11.37 4.07
CA ASP A 371 -14.02 11.03 2.76
C ASP A 371 -13.26 11.71 1.61
N ARG A 372 -12.09 12.31 1.90
CA ARG A 372 -11.15 12.90 0.93
C ARG A 372 -9.81 13.22 1.58
N GLY A 373 -8.80 13.42 0.75
CA GLY A 373 -7.45 13.84 1.12
C GLY A 373 -6.46 12.67 1.11
N HIS A 374 -5.18 12.99 1.08
CA HIS A 374 -4.17 11.98 1.37
C HIS A 374 -4.32 11.53 2.82
N ILE A 375 -4.16 10.23 3.08
CA ILE A 375 -4.25 9.65 4.43
C ILE A 375 -2.85 9.29 4.88
N VAL A 376 -2.41 9.83 6.01
CA VAL A 376 -1.08 9.53 6.59
C VAL A 376 -1.26 8.89 7.95
N LEU A 377 -0.87 7.63 8.07
CA LEU A 377 -0.71 6.95 9.35
C LEU A 377 0.67 7.33 9.90
N ARG A 378 0.71 7.96 11.07
CA ARG A 378 1.92 8.31 11.80
C ARG A 378 2.06 7.50 13.06
N VAL A 379 3.02 6.59 13.07
CA VAL A 379 3.33 5.75 14.21
C VAL A 379 4.49 6.36 14.98
N SER A 380 4.30 6.56 16.27
CA SER A 380 5.31 7.12 17.16
C SER A 380 6.50 6.18 17.32
N PRO A 381 7.70 6.71 17.64
CA PRO A 381 8.85 5.88 17.92
C PRO A 381 8.55 4.74 18.91
N GLY A 382 8.94 3.52 18.53
CA GLY A 382 8.66 2.29 19.31
C GLY A 382 7.28 1.69 19.12
N GLY A 383 6.43 2.27 18.24
CA GLY A 383 5.18 1.62 17.82
C GLY A 383 4.05 1.59 18.86
N GLY A 384 4.18 2.34 19.98
CA GLY A 384 3.21 2.28 21.09
C GLY A 384 1.87 3.00 20.81
N GLU A 385 1.91 4.02 19.96
CA GLU A 385 0.72 4.78 19.56
C GLU A 385 0.85 5.26 18.11
N PHE A 386 -0.28 5.57 17.51
CA PHE A 386 -0.31 6.14 16.14
C PHE A 386 -1.46 7.15 15.97
N ARG A 387 -1.37 7.93 14.91
CA ARG A 387 -2.36 8.93 14.51
C ARG A 387 -2.68 8.78 13.04
N VAL A 388 -3.84 9.29 12.65
CA VAL A 388 -4.21 9.48 11.24
C VAL A 388 -4.27 10.96 10.96
N VAL A 389 -3.49 11.39 9.98
CA VAL A 389 -3.45 12.78 9.51
C VAL A 389 -4.05 12.82 8.11
N ILE A 390 -5.07 13.65 7.93
CA ILE A 390 -5.65 13.90 6.61
C ILE A 390 -5.03 15.16 6.04
N VAL A 391 -4.46 15.03 4.85
CA VAL A 391 -3.74 16.09 4.15
C VAL A 391 -4.52 16.49 2.90
N ASP A 392 -4.61 17.80 2.64
CA ASP A 392 -5.33 18.36 1.50
C ASP A 392 -4.74 17.85 0.18
N ASP A 393 -5.60 17.26 -0.65
CA ASP A 393 -5.28 16.74 -1.98
C ASP A 393 -5.79 17.63 -3.12
N SER A 394 -6.32 18.82 -2.80
CA SER A 394 -6.82 19.77 -3.79
C SER A 394 -5.74 20.70 -4.37
N ASN A 395 -4.54 20.66 -3.81
CA ASN A 395 -3.39 21.46 -4.24
C ASN A 395 -2.09 20.97 -3.59
N GLU A 396 -0.94 21.50 -4.02
CA GLU A 396 0.39 21.10 -3.52
C GLU A 396 0.81 21.79 -2.21
N SER A 397 -0.11 22.41 -1.46
CA SER A 397 0.23 23.02 -0.16
C SER A 397 0.41 22.01 0.97
N HIS A 398 -0.04 20.78 0.77
CA HIS A 398 0.01 19.67 1.71
C HIS A 398 -0.39 20.06 3.14
N ARG A 399 -1.48 20.84 3.25
CA ARG A 399 -2.01 21.29 4.54
C ARG A 399 -2.76 20.19 5.23
N VAL A 400 -2.55 20.07 6.53
CA VAL A 400 -3.33 19.18 7.40
C VAL A 400 -4.77 19.68 7.45
N LEU A 401 -5.71 18.83 7.09
CA LEU A 401 -7.15 19.09 7.22
C LEU A 401 -7.66 18.66 8.59
N LYS A 402 -7.29 17.43 9.03
CA LYS A 402 -7.72 16.86 10.31
C LYS A 402 -6.62 15.94 10.86
N VAL A 403 -6.65 15.75 12.18
CA VAL A 403 -5.83 14.77 12.91
C VAL A 403 -6.73 13.94 13.81
N PHE A 404 -6.57 12.62 13.77
CA PHE A 404 -7.33 11.66 14.58
C PHE A 404 -6.39 10.84 15.46
N GLY A 405 -6.88 10.42 16.62
CA GLY A 405 -6.09 9.75 17.62
C GLY A 405 -5.59 10.69 18.73
N PRO A 406 -4.57 10.33 19.53
CA PRO A 406 -3.75 9.11 19.35
C PRO A 406 -4.55 7.82 19.60
N TYR A 407 -4.24 6.80 18.81
CA TYR A 407 -4.70 5.43 19.03
C TYR A 407 -3.60 4.64 19.71
N GLN A 408 -3.92 3.85 20.71
CA GLN A 408 -2.95 2.96 21.35
C GLN A 408 -2.81 1.67 20.55
N SER A 409 -1.56 1.26 20.29
CA SER A 409 -1.25 -0.07 19.75
C SER A 409 -1.39 -1.13 20.83
N ARG A 410 -1.84 -2.34 20.47
CA ARG A 410 -2.20 -3.43 21.43
C ARG A 410 -1.04 -4.31 21.82
#